data_8b14c5a09d7c334dba2a3a2037caac31
#
_entry.id   8b14c5a09d7c334dba2a3a2037caac31
#
_cell.length_a   1.000
_cell.length_b   1.000
_cell.length_c   1.000
_cell.angle_alpha   90.00
_cell.angle_beta   90.00
_cell.angle_gamma   90.00
#
_symmetry.space_group_name_H-M   'P 1'
#
loop_
_entity.id
_entity.type
_entity.pdbx_description
1 polymer ?
#
loop_
_entity_poly.entity_id
_entity_poly.type
_entity_poly.pdbx_seq_one_letter_code
_entity_poly.pdbx_strand_id
1 'polypeptide(L)'
;SVTGVQTCALPISHPTLDVTFFIMFSTLAAHVCYSLFMEGKMFRALVISTVIVAIAVSAVEQLLRIIGKWVSHRFLNDDRHGDPLSKVYALKKFVDQGWQLVYHCSFSLWEYLLLRKYNWFAGSVIWFSSEETVEAPYAIRLLFIAQISLWFFQAYRHVFVNQRKKDYYELFLHHIVTLSLCYYAQYGNYKLGLIILFLHDNSDIFIDLLKMLNLMKIDGPKDFFIIEIEYVVSLLVWIYERLYTLPITFMRDGIMVMLDHYKGLPMASIFRKEWVFCIEIGCLWILYGLHIYWFILLVRLGYRAFVSEPENIRNISKEGYEGDSDVESDDESPKKNEIGRASCRERV
;
A
#
# COMPACT_ATOMS: atom_id res chain seq x y z
N SER A 1 0.70 -43.73 -8.13
CA SER A 1 1.05 -43.07 -6.87
C SER A 1 1.62 -41.70 -7.15
N VAL A 2 0.75 -40.71 -7.02
CA VAL A 2 1.07 -39.28 -7.16
C VAL A 2 1.31 -38.74 -5.77
N THR A 3 2.53 -38.40 -5.43
CA THR A 3 2.83 -37.53 -4.30
C THR A 3 4.11 -36.75 -4.63
N GLY A 4 3.98 -35.76 -5.49
CA GLY A 4 4.92 -34.68 -5.62
C GLY A 4 4.27 -33.41 -5.06
N VAL A 5 4.24 -33.27 -3.75
CA VAL A 5 3.99 -31.97 -3.12
C VAL A 5 5.30 -31.20 -3.23
N GLN A 6 5.40 -30.38 -4.29
CA GLN A 6 6.44 -29.35 -4.35
C GLN A 6 6.20 -28.38 -3.20
N THR A 7 7.07 -28.42 -2.23
CA THR A 7 7.17 -27.38 -1.19
C THR A 7 7.70 -26.13 -1.88
N CYS A 8 6.83 -25.18 -2.20
CA CYS A 8 7.23 -23.83 -2.56
C CYS A 8 8.21 -23.33 -1.50
N ALA A 9 9.43 -23.00 -1.90
CA ALA A 9 10.40 -22.38 -1.02
C ALA A 9 9.79 -21.08 -0.48
N LEU A 10 9.46 -21.06 0.80
CA LEU A 10 9.05 -19.86 1.50
C LEU A 10 10.17 -18.82 1.35
N PRO A 11 9.86 -17.56 1.03
CA PRO A 11 10.86 -16.50 0.99
C PRO A 11 11.65 -16.50 2.29
N ILE A 12 12.97 -16.26 2.20
CA ILE A 12 13.92 -16.34 3.31
C ILE A 12 13.39 -15.51 4.47
N SER A 13 12.90 -16.17 5.51
CA SER A 13 12.51 -15.49 6.74
C SER A 13 13.79 -15.03 7.44
N HIS A 14 13.86 -13.75 7.79
CA HIS A 14 14.87 -13.23 8.70
C HIS A 14 14.28 -13.20 10.11
N PRO A 15 14.42 -14.26 10.91
CA PRO A 15 13.67 -14.42 12.16
C PRO A 15 13.93 -13.28 13.16
N THR A 16 15.10 -12.67 13.15
CA THR A 16 15.43 -11.51 13.99
C THR A 16 14.65 -10.25 13.56
N LEU A 17 14.52 -10.00 12.24
CA LEU A 17 13.73 -8.89 11.71
C LEU A 17 12.24 -9.12 11.98
N ASP A 18 11.73 -10.32 11.73
CA ASP A 18 10.33 -10.68 12.02
C ASP A 18 9.97 -10.40 13.48
N VAL A 19 10.80 -10.84 14.41
CA VAL A 19 10.59 -10.62 15.86
C VAL A 19 10.65 -9.13 16.20
N THR A 20 11.63 -8.41 15.65
CA THR A 20 11.78 -6.96 15.92
C THR A 20 10.57 -6.18 15.42
N PHE A 21 10.14 -6.40 14.18
CA PHE A 21 8.97 -5.74 13.62
C PHE A 21 7.68 -6.10 14.37
N PHE A 22 7.51 -7.37 14.75
CA PHE A 22 6.36 -7.81 15.54
C PHE A 22 6.33 -7.14 16.92
N ILE A 23 7.47 -7.02 17.61
CA ILE A 23 7.57 -6.32 18.89
C ILE A 23 7.23 -4.84 18.71
N MET A 24 7.81 -4.16 17.72
CA MET A 24 7.52 -2.75 17.45
C MET A 24 6.04 -2.52 17.18
N PHE A 25 5.43 -3.32 16.31
CA PHE A 25 4.01 -3.23 15.99
C PHE A 25 3.13 -3.50 17.22
N SER A 26 3.41 -4.56 17.96
CA SER A 26 2.64 -4.93 19.16
C SER A 26 2.73 -3.86 20.25
N THR A 27 3.91 -3.25 20.44
CA THR A 27 4.11 -2.17 21.40
C THR A 27 3.34 -0.92 20.99
N LEU A 28 3.40 -0.54 19.71
CA LEU A 28 2.64 0.60 19.18
C LEU A 28 1.13 0.34 19.29
N ALA A 29 0.67 -0.83 18.88
CA ALA A 29 -0.74 -1.20 18.98
C ALA A 29 -1.25 -1.17 20.43
N ALA A 30 -0.49 -1.70 21.37
CA ALA A 30 -0.82 -1.66 22.79
C ALA A 30 -0.87 -0.22 23.31
N HIS A 31 0.08 0.63 22.93
CA HIS A 31 0.10 2.06 23.31
C HIS A 31 -1.12 2.80 22.77
N VAL A 32 -1.43 2.64 21.47
CA VAL A 32 -2.62 3.25 20.84
C VAL A 32 -3.90 2.81 21.53
N CYS A 33 -4.06 1.50 21.73
CA CYS A 33 -5.25 0.95 22.40
C CYS A 33 -5.37 1.45 23.84
N TYR A 34 -4.27 1.48 24.61
CA TYR A 34 -4.27 1.98 25.98
C TYR A 34 -4.65 3.47 26.08
N SER A 35 -4.05 4.32 25.24
CA SER A 35 -4.35 5.75 25.23
C SER A 35 -5.82 6.02 24.87
N LEU A 36 -6.32 5.34 23.84
CA LEU A 36 -7.73 5.46 23.45
C LEU A 36 -8.67 4.84 24.50
N PHE A 37 -8.22 3.81 25.22
CA PHE A 37 -8.98 3.22 26.35
C PHE A 37 -9.15 4.22 27.48
N MET A 38 -8.14 5.00 27.80
CA MET A 38 -8.22 6.06 28.82
C MET A 38 -9.23 7.16 28.42
N GLU A 39 -9.43 7.39 27.13
CA GLU A 39 -10.46 8.31 26.62
C GLU A 39 -11.89 7.70 26.59
N GLY A 40 -12.06 6.42 26.83
CA GLY A 40 -13.32 5.69 26.92
C GLY A 40 -14.23 5.75 25.70
N LYS A 41 -14.65 6.94 25.27
CA LYS A 41 -15.48 7.14 24.06
C LYS A 41 -14.72 6.78 22.79
N MET A 42 -13.44 7.19 22.70
CA MET A 42 -12.61 6.92 21.53
C MET A 42 -12.24 5.46 21.40
N PHE A 43 -11.99 4.76 22.51
CA PHE A 43 -11.78 3.33 22.49
C PHE A 43 -13.00 2.55 21.97
N ARG A 44 -14.20 2.92 22.44
CA ARG A 44 -15.44 2.33 21.90
C ARG A 44 -15.61 2.60 20.41
N ALA A 45 -15.29 3.82 19.96
CA ALA A 45 -15.31 4.17 18.54
C ALA A 45 -14.31 3.32 17.74
N LEU A 46 -13.10 3.09 18.26
CA LEU A 46 -12.09 2.21 17.62
C LEU A 46 -12.61 0.78 17.47
N VAL A 47 -13.16 0.19 18.54
CA VAL A 47 -13.68 -1.19 18.49
C VAL A 47 -14.82 -1.30 17.48
N ILE A 48 -15.79 -0.38 17.53
CA ILE A 48 -16.92 -0.36 16.59
C ILE A 48 -16.42 -0.17 15.16
N SER A 49 -15.51 0.79 14.94
CA SER A 49 -14.93 1.06 13.63
C SER A 49 -14.17 -0.15 13.08
N THR A 50 -13.40 -0.85 13.91
CA THR A 50 -12.67 -2.07 13.48
C THR A 50 -13.63 -3.17 13.04
N VAL A 51 -14.75 -3.37 13.74
CA VAL A 51 -15.79 -4.32 13.35
C VAL A 51 -16.46 -3.89 12.03
N ILE A 52 -16.78 -2.61 11.90
CA ILE A 52 -17.38 -2.06 10.66
C ILE A 52 -16.41 -2.23 9.49
N VAL A 53 -15.13 -1.92 9.65
CA VAL A 53 -14.10 -2.10 8.62
C VAL A 53 -14.01 -3.57 8.21
N ALA A 54 -13.94 -4.50 9.16
CA ALA A 54 -13.86 -5.93 8.83
C ALA A 54 -15.09 -6.42 8.05
N ILE A 55 -16.31 -5.99 8.43
CA ILE A 55 -17.55 -6.30 7.73
C ILE A 55 -17.55 -5.67 6.32
N ALA A 56 -17.20 -4.38 6.23
CA ALA A 56 -17.17 -3.64 4.97
C ALA A 56 -16.19 -4.27 3.98
N VAL A 57 -14.96 -4.59 4.41
CA VAL A 57 -13.97 -5.27 3.57
C VAL A 57 -14.50 -6.61 3.09
N SER A 58 -15.07 -7.42 4.00
CA SER A 58 -15.63 -8.72 3.63
C SER A 58 -16.76 -8.60 2.60
N ALA A 59 -17.64 -7.61 2.76
CA ALA A 59 -18.73 -7.35 1.83
C ALA A 59 -18.22 -6.90 0.46
N VAL A 60 -17.25 -5.97 0.43
CA VAL A 60 -16.63 -5.49 -0.81
C VAL A 60 -15.89 -6.62 -1.53
N GLU A 61 -15.14 -7.45 -0.82
CA GLU A 61 -14.47 -8.61 -1.42
C GLU A 61 -15.46 -9.61 -2.02
N GLN A 62 -16.60 -9.88 -1.36
CA GLN A 62 -17.64 -10.74 -1.92
C GLN A 62 -18.25 -10.15 -3.18
N LEU A 63 -18.56 -8.85 -3.18
CA LEU A 63 -19.05 -8.16 -4.36
C LEU A 63 -18.04 -8.20 -5.50
N LEU A 64 -16.77 -7.95 -5.21
CA LEU A 64 -15.69 -8.00 -6.19
C LEU A 64 -15.46 -9.41 -6.74
N ARG A 65 -15.69 -10.46 -5.94
CA ARG A 65 -15.65 -11.84 -6.42
C ARG A 65 -16.77 -12.11 -7.43
N ILE A 66 -17.97 -11.56 -7.21
CA ILE A 66 -19.08 -11.68 -8.16
C ILE A 66 -18.77 -10.92 -9.45
N ILE A 67 -18.33 -9.66 -9.33
CA ILE A 67 -17.93 -8.83 -10.46
C ILE A 67 -16.74 -9.45 -11.20
N GLY A 68 -15.73 -9.92 -10.48
CA GLY A 68 -14.54 -10.53 -11.05
C GLY A 68 -14.84 -11.82 -11.83
N LYS A 69 -15.80 -12.65 -11.38
CA LYS A 69 -16.26 -13.79 -12.15
C LYS A 69 -16.93 -13.36 -13.45
N TRP A 70 -17.75 -12.31 -13.42
CA TRP A 70 -18.39 -11.76 -14.62
C TRP A 70 -17.33 -11.15 -15.56
N VAL A 71 -16.40 -10.36 -15.05
CA VAL A 71 -15.28 -9.79 -15.81
C VAL A 71 -14.40 -10.91 -16.39
N SER A 72 -14.06 -11.92 -15.60
CA SER A 72 -13.29 -13.07 -16.05
C SER A 72 -13.99 -13.78 -17.22
N HIS A 73 -15.30 -13.97 -17.16
CA HIS A 73 -16.05 -14.56 -18.26
C HIS A 73 -16.07 -13.68 -19.50
N ARG A 74 -16.10 -12.35 -19.35
CA ARG A 74 -16.20 -11.39 -20.46
C ARG A 74 -14.84 -11.06 -21.10
N PHE A 75 -13.79 -10.90 -20.29
CA PHE A 75 -12.49 -10.36 -20.71
C PHE A 75 -11.34 -11.37 -20.61
N LEU A 76 -11.41 -12.34 -19.68
CA LEU A 76 -10.36 -13.33 -19.44
C LEU A 76 -10.61 -14.68 -20.14
N ASN A 77 -11.69 -14.81 -20.89
CA ASN A 77 -11.99 -16.03 -21.66
C ASN A 77 -11.15 -16.17 -22.94
N ASP A 78 -10.30 -15.22 -23.22
CA ASP A 78 -9.36 -15.26 -24.32
C ASP A 78 -8.23 -16.27 -24.02
N ASP A 79 -7.70 -16.92 -25.06
CA ASP A 79 -6.63 -17.94 -25.00
C ASP A 79 -5.34 -17.48 -24.30
N ARG A 80 -5.25 -16.20 -23.95
CA ARG A 80 -4.19 -15.57 -23.18
C ARG A 80 -4.04 -16.05 -21.73
N HIS A 81 -5.08 -16.69 -21.17
CA HIS A 81 -5.10 -17.27 -19.82
C HIS A 81 -5.41 -18.77 -19.86
N GLY A 82 -4.73 -19.51 -20.72
CA GLY A 82 -5.00 -20.90 -21.07
C GLY A 82 -5.11 -21.91 -19.94
N ASP A 83 -4.56 -21.65 -18.75
CA ASP A 83 -4.57 -22.56 -17.60
C ASP A 83 -5.65 -22.16 -16.57
N PRO A 84 -6.47 -23.12 -16.07
CA PRO A 84 -7.45 -22.89 -15.01
C PRO A 84 -6.85 -22.29 -13.72
N LEU A 85 -5.62 -22.65 -13.37
CA LEU A 85 -4.92 -22.13 -12.19
C LEU A 85 -4.61 -20.63 -12.34
N SER A 86 -4.20 -20.21 -13.53
CA SER A 86 -3.96 -18.81 -13.89
C SER A 86 -5.22 -17.95 -13.74
N LYS A 87 -6.41 -18.49 -14.11
CA LYS A 87 -7.69 -17.78 -13.94
C LYS A 87 -8.08 -17.58 -12.47
N VAL A 88 -7.86 -18.60 -11.64
CA VAL A 88 -8.13 -18.49 -10.19
C VAL A 88 -7.20 -17.45 -9.54
N TYR A 89 -5.94 -17.44 -9.92
CA TYR A 89 -4.97 -16.47 -9.44
C TYR A 89 -5.31 -15.04 -9.88
N ALA A 90 -5.66 -14.85 -11.14
CA ALA A 90 -6.09 -13.54 -11.65
C ALA A 90 -7.35 -13.04 -10.92
N LEU A 91 -8.32 -13.92 -10.63
CA LEU A 91 -9.51 -13.55 -9.87
C LEU A 91 -9.15 -13.14 -8.43
N LYS A 92 -8.25 -13.87 -7.77
CA LYS A 92 -7.78 -13.50 -6.44
C LYS A 92 -7.11 -12.12 -6.44
N LYS A 93 -6.19 -11.87 -7.37
CA LYS A 93 -5.56 -10.55 -7.54
C LYS A 93 -6.57 -9.45 -7.86
N PHE A 94 -7.57 -9.72 -8.69
CA PHE A 94 -8.64 -8.76 -8.99
C PHE A 94 -9.39 -8.34 -7.72
N VAL A 95 -9.71 -9.29 -6.85
CA VAL A 95 -10.36 -8.99 -5.56
C VAL A 95 -9.43 -8.20 -4.66
N ASP A 96 -8.16 -8.63 -4.54
CA ASP A 96 -7.18 -7.99 -3.65
C ASP A 96 -6.82 -6.57 -4.08
N GLN A 97 -6.75 -6.27 -5.38
CA GLN A 97 -6.50 -4.90 -5.87
C GLN A 97 -7.79 -4.06 -5.90
N GLY A 98 -8.91 -4.67 -6.30
CA GLY A 98 -10.18 -3.98 -6.39
C GLY A 98 -10.67 -3.44 -5.05
N TRP A 99 -10.49 -4.18 -3.95
CA TRP A 99 -10.89 -3.66 -2.65
C TRP A 99 -9.96 -2.52 -2.18
N GLN A 100 -8.66 -2.54 -2.52
CA GLN A 100 -7.74 -1.43 -2.27
C GLN A 100 -8.21 -0.17 -3.00
N LEU A 101 -8.53 -0.28 -4.28
CA LEU A 101 -9.07 0.82 -5.06
C LEU A 101 -10.36 1.40 -4.44
N VAL A 102 -11.28 0.53 -3.98
CA VAL A 102 -12.54 0.97 -3.35
C VAL A 102 -12.27 1.76 -2.07
N TYR A 103 -11.37 1.28 -1.22
CA TYR A 103 -11.14 2.01 0.03
C TYR A 103 -10.35 3.31 -0.20
N HIS A 104 -9.31 3.35 -1.07
CA HIS A 104 -8.61 4.58 -1.40
C HIS A 104 -9.56 5.63 -2.00
N CYS A 105 -10.44 5.24 -2.93
CA CYS A 105 -11.47 6.14 -3.43
C CYS A 105 -12.41 6.65 -2.33
N SER A 106 -12.82 5.78 -1.40
CA SER A 106 -13.77 6.13 -0.35
C SER A 106 -13.15 7.06 0.68
N PHE A 107 -11.91 6.79 1.12
CA PHE A 107 -11.21 7.64 2.09
C PHE A 107 -10.77 8.95 1.46
N SER A 108 -10.19 8.94 0.28
CA SER A 108 -9.82 10.16 -0.45
C SER A 108 -11.02 11.09 -0.67
N LEU A 109 -12.19 10.54 -1.01
CA LEU A 109 -13.42 11.34 -1.11
C LEU A 109 -13.86 11.90 0.25
N TRP A 110 -13.80 11.12 1.32
CA TRP A 110 -14.16 11.59 2.66
C TRP A 110 -13.23 12.70 3.13
N GLU A 111 -11.94 12.53 2.94
CA GLU A 111 -10.89 13.51 3.25
C GLU A 111 -11.06 14.78 2.44
N TYR A 112 -11.29 14.66 1.13
CA TYR A 112 -11.58 15.80 0.26
C TYR A 112 -12.79 16.60 0.75
N LEU A 113 -13.88 15.94 1.12
CA LEU A 113 -15.08 16.60 1.62
C LEU A 113 -14.82 17.34 2.94
N LEU A 114 -14.01 16.78 3.83
CA LEU A 114 -13.60 17.45 5.06
C LEU A 114 -12.68 18.63 4.78
N LEU A 115 -11.66 18.47 3.93
CA LEU A 115 -10.75 19.55 3.53
C LEU A 115 -11.52 20.71 2.91
N ARG A 116 -12.48 20.41 2.05
CA ARG A 116 -13.36 21.42 1.44
C ARG A 116 -14.28 22.08 2.48
N LYS A 117 -14.89 21.32 3.35
CA LYS A 117 -15.79 21.82 4.41
C LYS A 117 -15.09 22.83 5.32
N TYR A 118 -13.84 22.59 5.65
CA TYR A 118 -13.05 23.45 6.54
C TYR A 118 -12.19 24.47 5.79
N ASN A 119 -12.28 24.51 4.45
CA ASN A 119 -11.52 25.42 3.55
C ASN A 119 -9.99 25.31 3.73
N TRP A 120 -9.47 24.12 3.95
CA TRP A 120 -8.03 23.91 4.21
C TRP A 120 -7.19 23.76 2.96
N PHE A 121 -7.75 23.83 1.77
CA PHE A 121 -7.00 23.98 0.53
C PHE A 121 -6.41 25.38 0.33
N ALA A 122 -6.78 26.36 1.18
CA ALA A 122 -6.45 27.78 0.98
C ALA A 122 -4.99 28.17 1.27
N GLY A 123 -4.12 27.22 1.67
CA GLY A 123 -2.67 27.44 1.76
C GLY A 123 -2.00 26.96 3.04
N SER A 124 -0.68 26.84 2.97
CA SER A 124 0.20 26.26 4.00
C SER A 124 0.14 26.98 5.36
N VAL A 125 -0.14 28.29 5.36
CA VAL A 125 -0.21 29.09 6.61
C VAL A 125 -1.31 28.58 7.55
N ILE A 126 -2.42 28.06 7.01
CA ILE A 126 -3.52 27.51 7.82
C ILE A 126 -3.13 26.18 8.46
N TRP A 127 -2.27 25.39 7.81
CA TRP A 127 -1.89 24.05 8.29
C TRP A 127 -0.98 24.11 9.50
N PHE A 128 -0.13 25.13 9.59
CA PHE A 128 0.85 25.33 10.63
C PHE A 128 0.46 26.45 11.61
N SER A 129 -0.72 27.06 11.47
CA SER A 129 -1.16 28.09 12.40
C SER A 129 -1.32 27.48 13.80
N SER A 130 -0.57 28.04 14.74
CA SER A 130 -0.60 27.74 16.17
C SER A 130 -1.86 28.26 16.86
N GLU A 131 -2.98 28.39 16.13
CA GLU A 131 -4.24 28.63 16.82
C GLU A 131 -4.43 27.47 17.79
N GLU A 132 -4.43 27.87 19.07
CA GLU A 132 -4.65 27.11 20.28
C GLU A 132 -5.14 25.69 20.06
N THR A 133 -4.67 24.77 20.86
CA THR A 133 -5.06 23.36 21.01
C THR A 133 -6.58 23.15 21.03
N VAL A 134 -7.24 23.54 19.96
CA VAL A 134 -8.64 23.22 19.73
C VAL A 134 -8.66 21.74 19.39
N GLU A 135 -9.35 20.95 20.19
CA GLU A 135 -9.61 19.54 19.89
C GLU A 135 -10.06 19.40 18.45
N ALA A 136 -9.50 18.42 17.75
CA ALA A 136 -9.90 18.13 16.37
C ALA A 136 -11.43 17.95 16.30
N PRO A 137 -12.11 18.54 15.30
CA PRO A 137 -13.54 18.37 15.11
C PRO A 137 -13.92 16.89 15.10
N TYR A 138 -15.05 16.56 15.71
CA TYR A 138 -15.48 15.16 15.88
C TYR A 138 -15.44 14.35 14.56
N ALA A 139 -15.84 14.97 13.43
CA ALA A 139 -15.81 14.31 12.13
C ALA A 139 -14.40 13.93 11.69
N ILE A 140 -13.39 14.73 12.03
CA ILE A 140 -11.98 14.45 11.73
C ILE A 140 -11.44 13.37 12.67
N ARG A 141 -11.76 13.44 13.96
CA ARG A 141 -11.40 12.37 14.89
C ARG A 141 -11.99 11.03 14.48
N LEU A 142 -13.23 11.03 13.97
CA LEU A 142 -13.86 9.82 13.46
C LEU A 142 -13.13 9.27 12.21
N LEU A 143 -12.69 10.13 11.30
CA LEU A 143 -11.87 9.73 10.15
C LEU A 143 -10.57 9.08 10.63
N PHE A 144 -9.82 9.71 11.54
CA PHE A 144 -8.58 9.13 12.06
C PHE A 144 -8.80 7.78 12.75
N ILE A 145 -9.88 7.62 13.51
CA ILE A 145 -10.26 6.34 14.11
C ILE A 145 -10.55 5.29 13.04
N ALA A 146 -11.24 5.66 11.96
CA ALA A 146 -11.50 4.77 10.84
C ALA A 146 -10.20 4.38 10.11
N GLN A 147 -9.30 5.34 9.88
CA GLN A 147 -7.97 5.09 9.30
C GLN A 147 -7.12 4.17 10.20
N ILE A 148 -7.06 4.44 11.51
CA ILE A 148 -6.35 3.57 12.47
C ILE A 148 -6.92 2.15 12.44
N SER A 149 -8.24 2.00 12.40
CA SER A 149 -8.90 0.68 12.33
C SER A 149 -8.53 -0.06 11.04
N LEU A 150 -8.52 0.65 9.91
CA LEU A 150 -8.12 0.09 8.62
C LEU A 150 -6.67 -0.35 8.64
N TRP A 151 -5.75 0.48 9.15
CA TRP A 151 -4.32 0.16 9.19
C TRP A 151 -4.00 -1.00 10.15
N PHE A 152 -4.72 -1.13 11.26
CA PHE A 152 -4.66 -2.35 12.09
C PHE A 152 -5.09 -3.59 11.32
N PHE A 153 -6.20 -3.50 10.59
CA PHE A 153 -6.69 -4.60 9.79
C PHE A 153 -5.72 -4.97 8.65
N GLN A 154 -5.14 -3.98 7.97
CA GLN A 154 -4.14 -4.18 6.93
C GLN A 154 -2.87 -4.82 7.46
N ALA A 155 -2.35 -4.34 8.59
CA ALA A 155 -1.18 -4.92 9.22
C ALA A 155 -1.43 -6.37 9.68
N TYR A 156 -2.62 -6.66 10.22
CA TYR A 156 -3.03 -8.02 10.53
C TYR A 156 -3.02 -8.92 9.28
N ARG A 157 -3.64 -8.46 8.19
CA ARG A 157 -3.64 -9.22 6.92
C ARG A 157 -2.22 -9.41 6.39
N HIS A 158 -1.39 -8.39 6.45
CA HIS A 158 -0.01 -8.44 5.99
C HIS A 158 0.79 -9.53 6.69
N VAL A 159 0.66 -9.64 8.01
CA VAL A 159 1.43 -10.59 8.83
C VAL A 159 0.87 -12.02 8.77
N PHE A 160 -0.47 -12.16 8.83
CA PHE A 160 -1.10 -13.46 9.10
C PHE A 160 -1.85 -14.06 7.92
N VAL A 161 -2.20 -13.27 6.91
CA VAL A 161 -3.07 -13.72 5.81
C VAL A 161 -2.38 -13.69 4.46
N ASN A 162 -1.62 -12.62 4.18
CA ASN A 162 -1.01 -12.41 2.87
C ASN A 162 0.26 -13.27 2.72
N GLN A 163 0.53 -13.67 1.47
CA GLN A 163 1.80 -14.29 1.13
C GLN A 163 2.92 -13.25 1.25
N ARG A 164 4.09 -13.68 1.71
CA ARG A 164 5.26 -12.79 1.81
C ARG A 164 5.75 -12.44 0.42
N LYS A 165 5.86 -11.15 0.16
CA LYS A 165 6.42 -10.57 -1.07
C LYS A 165 7.86 -10.13 -0.85
N LYS A 166 8.55 -9.71 -1.91
CA LYS A 166 9.94 -9.22 -1.82
C LYS A 166 10.09 -7.96 -0.98
N ASP A 167 9.07 -7.09 -0.97
CA ASP A 167 8.97 -5.84 -0.21
C ASP A 167 8.22 -5.99 1.12
N TYR A 168 8.19 -7.21 1.68
CA TYR A 168 7.45 -7.53 2.90
C TYR A 168 7.83 -6.62 4.08
N TYR A 169 9.13 -6.37 4.30
CA TYR A 169 9.60 -5.58 5.42
C TYR A 169 9.37 -4.09 5.22
N GLU A 170 9.54 -3.60 4.01
CA GLU A 170 9.29 -2.22 3.63
C GLU A 170 7.80 -1.88 3.80
N LEU A 171 6.92 -2.77 3.36
CA LEU A 171 5.48 -2.60 3.53
C LEU A 171 5.06 -2.69 5.01
N PHE A 172 5.68 -3.58 5.79
CA PHE A 172 5.39 -3.66 7.22
C PHE A 172 5.87 -2.42 7.98
N LEU A 173 7.06 -1.91 7.65
CA LEU A 173 7.56 -0.63 8.18
C LEU A 173 6.59 0.52 7.83
N HIS A 174 6.09 0.54 6.60
CA HIS A 174 5.07 1.50 6.18
C HIS A 174 3.81 1.42 7.07
N HIS A 175 3.29 0.24 7.38
CA HIS A 175 2.13 0.10 8.27
C HIS A 175 2.40 0.67 9.67
N ILE A 176 3.57 0.43 10.24
CA ILE A 176 3.96 0.98 11.55
C ILE A 176 4.01 2.51 11.50
N VAL A 177 4.66 3.06 10.49
CA VAL A 177 4.83 4.52 10.31
C VAL A 177 3.48 5.19 10.10
N THR A 178 2.64 4.65 9.22
CA THR A 178 1.31 5.22 8.92
C THR A 178 0.40 5.16 10.14
N LEU A 179 0.40 4.04 10.88
CA LEU A 179 -0.36 3.93 12.12
C LEU A 179 0.08 4.97 13.15
N SER A 180 1.41 5.20 13.28
CA SER A 180 1.98 6.21 14.17
C SER A 180 1.53 7.62 13.76
N LEU A 181 1.63 7.95 12.47
CA LEU A 181 1.20 9.25 11.94
C LEU A 181 -0.30 9.49 12.16
N CYS A 182 -1.16 8.53 11.85
CA CYS A 182 -2.60 8.63 12.08
C CYS A 182 -2.93 8.81 13.57
N TYR A 183 -2.20 8.13 14.45
CA TYR A 183 -2.42 8.23 15.88
C TYR A 183 -1.99 9.59 16.43
N TYR A 184 -0.77 10.05 16.14
CA TYR A 184 -0.25 11.30 16.70
C TYR A 184 -0.91 12.54 16.09
N ALA A 185 -1.25 12.50 14.79
CA ALA A 185 -1.88 13.63 14.12
C ALA A 185 -3.22 14.04 14.77
N GLN A 186 -4.01 13.10 15.30
CA GLN A 186 -5.29 13.44 15.94
C GLN A 186 -5.13 14.25 17.23
N TYR A 187 -3.96 14.24 17.88
CA TYR A 187 -3.69 14.94 19.14
C TYR A 187 -3.00 16.29 18.97
N GLY A 188 -2.42 16.57 17.82
CA GLY A 188 -1.67 17.80 17.60
C GLY A 188 -1.92 18.42 16.24
N ASN A 189 -1.44 17.76 15.22
CA ASN A 189 -1.37 18.30 13.86
C ASN A 189 -2.45 17.72 12.92
N TYR A 190 -3.70 17.62 13.39
CA TYR A 190 -4.76 16.96 12.63
C TYR A 190 -5.07 17.59 11.28
N LYS A 191 -4.83 18.90 11.11
CA LYS A 191 -4.98 19.58 9.81
C LYS A 191 -3.94 19.06 8.82
N LEU A 192 -2.69 19.03 9.25
CA LEU A 192 -1.56 18.52 8.48
C LEU A 192 -1.74 17.02 8.17
N GLY A 193 -2.08 16.25 9.19
CA GLY A 193 -2.33 14.82 9.06
C GLY A 193 -3.42 14.49 8.04
N LEU A 194 -4.53 15.26 8.04
CA LEU A 194 -5.62 15.06 7.08
C LEU A 194 -5.18 15.31 5.64
N ILE A 195 -4.36 16.34 5.39
CA ILE A 195 -3.87 16.64 4.05
C ILE A 195 -2.87 15.58 3.58
N ILE A 196 -1.99 15.11 4.49
CA ILE A 196 -1.04 14.04 4.18
C ILE A 196 -1.79 12.75 3.82
N LEU A 197 -2.83 12.38 4.59
CA LEU A 197 -3.67 11.22 4.27
C LEU A 197 -4.32 11.38 2.89
N PHE A 198 -4.91 12.54 2.60
CA PHE A 198 -5.54 12.81 1.31
C PHE A 198 -4.55 12.64 0.13
N LEU A 199 -3.34 13.16 0.24
CA LEU A 199 -2.33 13.01 -0.82
C LEU A 199 -1.93 11.54 -1.01
N HIS A 200 -1.87 10.77 0.08
CA HIS A 200 -1.53 9.36 -0.01
C HIS A 200 -2.66 8.54 -0.62
N ASP A 201 -3.87 8.67 -0.10
CA ASP A 201 -5.01 7.92 -0.62
C ASP A 201 -5.33 8.32 -2.06
N ASN A 202 -5.21 9.61 -2.42
CA ASN A 202 -5.41 10.08 -3.78
C ASN A 202 -4.39 9.49 -4.76
N SER A 203 -3.10 9.50 -4.44
CA SER A 203 -2.07 8.93 -5.33
C SER A 203 -2.16 7.42 -5.46
N ASP A 204 -2.63 6.72 -4.42
CA ASP A 204 -2.80 5.26 -4.46
C ASP A 204 -3.97 4.83 -5.35
N ILE A 205 -4.99 5.69 -5.57
CA ILE A 205 -6.06 5.44 -6.55
C ILE A 205 -5.48 5.16 -7.94
N PHE A 206 -4.53 5.97 -8.39
CA PHE A 206 -3.91 5.82 -9.71
C PHE A 206 -3.07 4.54 -9.80
N ILE A 207 -2.32 4.23 -8.76
CA ILE A 207 -1.52 3.00 -8.71
C ILE A 207 -2.43 1.75 -8.72
N ASP A 208 -3.51 1.75 -7.95
CA ASP A 208 -4.45 0.63 -7.92
C ASP A 208 -5.22 0.49 -9.25
N LEU A 209 -5.59 1.63 -9.87
CA LEU A 209 -6.20 1.63 -11.18
C LEU A 209 -5.24 1.06 -12.24
N LEU A 210 -3.96 1.46 -12.23
CA LEU A 210 -2.94 0.92 -13.12
C LEU A 210 -2.82 -0.62 -12.95
N LYS A 211 -2.77 -1.11 -11.71
CA LYS A 211 -2.71 -2.54 -11.42
C LYS A 211 -3.96 -3.27 -11.93
N MET A 212 -5.14 -2.68 -11.76
CA MET A 212 -6.41 -3.25 -12.23
C MET A 212 -6.47 -3.31 -13.76
N LEU A 213 -6.10 -2.24 -14.46
CA LEU A 213 -6.07 -2.21 -15.93
C LEU A 213 -5.09 -3.23 -16.49
N ASN A 214 -3.88 -3.32 -15.90
CA ASN A 214 -2.88 -4.31 -16.29
C ASN A 214 -3.37 -5.75 -16.05
N LEU A 215 -4.06 -6.00 -14.93
CA LEU A 215 -4.62 -7.30 -14.62
C LEU A 215 -5.72 -7.71 -15.61
N MET A 216 -6.58 -6.77 -16.02
CA MET A 216 -7.63 -6.99 -16.99
C MET A 216 -7.11 -7.12 -18.43
N LYS A 217 -5.81 -6.80 -18.66
CA LYS A 217 -5.16 -6.83 -19.98
C LYS A 217 -5.96 -6.08 -21.05
N ILE A 218 -6.38 -4.86 -20.71
CA ILE A 218 -7.08 -3.94 -21.61
C ILE A 218 -6.08 -3.30 -22.60
N ASP A 219 -5.10 -4.04 -23.05
CA ASP A 219 -3.96 -3.61 -23.89
C ASP A 219 -3.93 -4.34 -25.24
N GLY A 220 -5.05 -4.52 -25.91
CA GLY A 220 -5.07 -5.08 -27.23
C GLY A 220 -4.74 -4.05 -28.33
N PRO A 221 -4.45 -4.47 -29.57
CA PRO A 221 -4.18 -3.54 -30.69
C PRO A 221 -5.36 -2.60 -31.02
N LYS A 222 -6.49 -2.78 -30.36
CA LYS A 222 -7.67 -1.91 -30.42
C LYS A 222 -7.86 -1.06 -29.15
N ASP A 223 -7.14 -1.35 -28.07
CA ASP A 223 -7.32 -0.75 -26.75
C ASP A 223 -6.24 0.31 -26.53
N PHE A 224 -6.33 1.32 -27.27
CA PHE A 224 -5.72 2.62 -27.27
C PHE A 224 -4.84 2.96 -26.05
N PHE A 225 -3.64 2.40 -25.92
CA PHE A 225 -2.60 2.80 -24.96
C PHE A 225 -3.08 3.22 -23.56
N ILE A 226 -4.19 2.64 -23.08
CA ILE A 226 -4.84 3.04 -21.81
C ILE A 226 -3.89 2.78 -20.63
N ILE A 227 -3.20 1.64 -20.65
CA ILE A 227 -2.27 1.26 -19.57
C ILE A 227 -1.06 2.18 -19.57
N GLU A 228 -0.52 2.50 -20.74
CA GLU A 228 0.63 3.41 -20.89
C GLU A 228 0.28 4.84 -20.44
N ILE A 229 -0.90 5.32 -20.80
CA ILE A 229 -1.39 6.64 -20.37
C ILE A 229 -1.54 6.63 -18.84
N GLU A 230 -2.21 5.61 -18.28
CA GLU A 230 -2.40 5.52 -16.84
C GLU A 230 -1.08 5.36 -16.08
N TYR A 231 -0.11 4.63 -16.64
CA TYR A 231 1.22 4.56 -16.08
C TYR A 231 1.91 5.93 -16.01
N VAL A 232 1.84 6.71 -17.08
CA VAL A 232 2.40 8.07 -17.10
C VAL A 232 1.67 8.98 -16.10
N VAL A 233 0.34 8.90 -16.03
CA VAL A 233 -0.45 9.66 -15.05
C VAL A 233 -0.06 9.27 -13.62
N SER A 234 0.04 7.99 -13.33
CA SER A 234 0.46 7.47 -12.03
C SER A 234 1.85 7.99 -11.62
N LEU A 235 2.82 8.00 -12.56
CA LEU A 235 4.15 8.56 -12.33
C LEU A 235 4.10 10.06 -12.00
N LEU A 236 3.36 10.85 -12.78
CA LEU A 236 3.25 12.29 -12.58
C LEU A 236 2.58 12.63 -11.24
N VAL A 237 1.51 11.91 -10.88
CA VAL A 237 0.83 12.07 -9.60
C VAL A 237 1.76 11.68 -8.44
N TRP A 238 2.47 10.55 -8.55
CA TRP A 238 3.44 10.13 -7.54
C TRP A 238 4.55 11.16 -7.32
N ILE A 239 5.14 11.68 -8.41
CA ILE A 239 6.18 12.72 -8.34
C ILE A 239 5.63 13.97 -7.66
N TYR A 240 4.46 14.43 -8.09
CA TYR A 240 3.89 15.66 -7.57
C TYR A 240 3.47 15.55 -6.10
N GLU A 241 2.74 14.51 -5.72
CA GLU A 241 2.16 14.41 -4.38
C GLU A 241 3.18 13.89 -3.35
N ARG A 242 3.97 12.86 -3.69
CA ARG A 242 4.84 12.16 -2.74
C ARG A 242 6.29 12.62 -2.77
N LEU A 243 6.82 12.98 -3.94
CA LEU A 243 8.24 13.37 -4.05
C LEU A 243 8.46 14.88 -4.04
N TYR A 244 7.46 15.67 -4.43
CA TYR A 244 7.56 17.12 -4.44
C TYR A 244 6.79 17.75 -3.27
N THR A 245 5.47 17.55 -3.18
CA THR A 245 4.61 18.23 -2.21
C THR A 245 4.94 17.82 -0.78
N LEU A 246 5.09 16.53 -0.51
CA LEU A 246 5.38 16.05 0.83
C LEU A 246 6.68 16.64 1.42
N PRO A 247 7.88 16.53 0.78
CA PRO A 247 9.10 17.06 1.38
C PRO A 247 9.16 18.58 1.40
N ILE A 248 8.65 19.26 0.39
CA ILE A 248 8.77 20.72 0.28
C ILE A 248 7.73 21.42 1.15
N THR A 249 6.46 21.06 1.01
CA THR A 249 5.37 21.78 1.67
C THR A 249 5.23 21.36 3.14
N PHE A 250 5.40 20.07 3.47
CA PHE A 250 5.12 19.59 4.81
C PHE A 250 6.39 19.44 5.65
N MET A 251 7.43 18.79 5.12
CA MET A 251 8.62 18.53 5.93
C MET A 251 9.46 19.79 6.08
N ARG A 252 9.79 20.49 4.99
CA ARG A 252 10.58 21.72 5.05
C ARG A 252 9.82 22.83 5.76
N ASP A 253 8.61 23.16 5.29
CA ASP A 253 7.86 24.30 5.82
C ASP A 253 7.41 24.06 7.25
N GLY A 254 7.01 22.82 7.61
CA GLY A 254 6.70 22.46 9.00
C GLY A 254 7.90 22.61 9.94
N ILE A 255 9.08 22.15 9.54
CA ILE A 255 10.30 22.34 10.30
C ILE A 255 10.65 23.83 10.45
N MET A 256 10.53 24.60 9.35
CA MET A 256 10.84 26.04 9.40
C MET A 256 9.89 26.80 10.33
N VAL A 257 8.60 26.51 10.30
CA VAL A 257 7.62 27.12 11.23
C VAL A 257 7.94 26.76 12.68
N MET A 258 8.28 25.50 12.95
CA MET A 258 8.69 25.07 14.29
C MET A 258 9.95 25.80 14.76
N LEU A 259 10.99 25.88 13.93
CA LEU A 259 12.24 26.54 14.26
C LEU A 259 12.06 28.04 14.48
N ASP A 260 11.21 28.72 13.73
CA ASP A 260 10.90 30.12 13.91
C ASP A 260 10.11 30.36 15.22
N HIS A 261 9.13 29.51 15.52
CA HIS A 261 8.36 29.58 16.78
C HIS A 261 9.23 29.41 18.02
N TYR A 262 10.24 28.56 17.96
CA TYR A 262 11.17 28.28 19.08
C TYR A 262 12.52 28.98 18.95
N LYS A 263 12.59 30.06 18.18
CA LYS A 263 13.81 30.81 17.94
C LYS A 263 14.50 31.21 19.24
N GLY A 264 15.78 30.87 19.35
CA GLY A 264 16.60 31.15 20.54
C GLY A 264 16.53 30.12 21.67
N LEU A 265 15.73 29.08 21.56
CA LEU A 265 15.74 27.98 22.50
C LEU A 265 16.74 26.88 22.07
N PRO A 266 17.43 26.22 23.06
CA PRO A 266 18.25 25.05 22.75
C PRO A 266 17.42 23.92 22.12
N MET A 267 17.98 23.24 21.15
CA MET A 267 17.31 22.08 20.46
C MET A 267 16.78 21.03 21.45
N ALA A 268 17.54 20.74 22.52
CA ALA A 268 17.07 19.79 23.54
C ALA A 268 15.77 20.23 24.24
N SER A 269 15.54 21.52 24.37
CA SER A 269 14.30 22.09 24.96
C SER A 269 13.15 21.98 23.97
N ILE A 270 13.42 22.16 22.67
CA ILE A 270 12.44 21.98 21.60
C ILE A 270 12.00 20.52 21.56
N PHE A 271 12.93 19.58 21.50
CA PHE A 271 12.61 18.13 21.52
C PHE A 271 11.78 17.72 22.74
N ARG A 272 12.05 18.32 23.91
CA ARG A 272 11.28 18.01 25.13
C ARG A 272 9.85 18.53 25.07
N LYS A 273 9.62 19.69 24.46
CA LYS A 273 8.29 20.28 24.32
C LYS A 273 7.48 19.65 23.20
N GLU A 274 8.12 19.46 22.05
CA GLU A 274 7.49 19.09 20.79
C GLU A 274 7.84 17.65 20.39
N TRP A 275 7.97 16.74 21.35
CA TRP A 275 8.40 15.36 21.08
C TRP A 275 7.43 14.63 20.12
N VAL A 276 6.12 14.93 20.17
CA VAL A 276 5.14 14.38 19.26
C VAL A 276 5.42 14.83 17.82
N PHE A 277 5.60 16.12 17.62
CA PHE A 277 5.94 16.67 16.30
C PHE A 277 7.27 16.12 15.77
N CYS A 278 8.25 15.94 16.64
CA CYS A 278 9.54 15.32 16.25
C CYS A 278 9.37 13.87 15.80
N ILE A 279 8.47 13.11 16.45
CA ILE A 279 8.13 11.75 16.01
C ILE A 279 7.43 11.79 14.65
N GLU A 280 6.44 12.68 14.47
CA GLU A 280 5.73 12.83 13.19
C GLU A 280 6.69 13.15 12.05
N ILE A 281 7.61 14.11 12.24
CA ILE A 281 8.62 14.44 11.23
C ILE A 281 9.56 13.26 10.98
N GLY A 282 10.00 12.54 12.01
CA GLY A 282 10.80 11.32 11.86
C GLY A 282 10.09 10.25 11.04
N CYS A 283 8.81 10.01 11.33
CA CYS A 283 7.95 9.11 10.57
C CYS A 283 7.81 9.56 9.10
N LEU A 284 7.64 10.86 8.85
CA LEU A 284 7.56 11.39 7.49
C LEU A 284 8.87 11.21 6.71
N TRP A 285 10.04 11.33 7.36
CA TRP A 285 11.32 11.04 6.71
C TRP A 285 11.47 9.57 6.32
N ILE A 286 11.05 8.65 7.19
CA ILE A 286 11.03 7.21 6.87
C ILE A 286 10.09 6.95 5.70
N LEU A 287 8.88 7.51 5.76
CA LEU A 287 7.86 7.38 4.72
C LEU A 287 8.36 7.94 3.38
N TYR A 288 9.03 9.07 3.38
CA TYR A 288 9.64 9.65 2.19
C TYR A 288 10.72 8.75 1.57
N GLY A 289 11.55 8.11 2.41
CA GLY A 289 12.50 7.10 1.95
C GLY A 289 11.83 5.91 1.26
N LEU A 290 10.70 5.42 1.81
CA LEU A 290 9.89 4.37 1.20
C LEU A 290 9.26 4.83 -0.13
N HIS A 291 8.82 6.09 -0.23
CA HIS A 291 8.28 6.64 -1.49
C HIS A 291 9.33 6.68 -2.60
N ILE A 292 10.58 7.03 -2.28
CA ILE A 292 11.69 6.98 -3.24
C ILE A 292 11.96 5.53 -3.66
N TYR A 293 11.96 4.59 -2.71
CA TYR A 293 12.15 3.17 -2.99
C TYR A 293 11.10 2.64 -3.98
N TRP A 294 9.81 2.85 -3.70
CA TRP A 294 8.73 2.42 -4.60
C TRP A 294 8.71 3.17 -5.92
N PHE A 295 9.09 4.45 -5.95
CA PHE A 295 9.26 5.18 -7.21
C PHE A 295 10.32 4.55 -8.11
N ILE A 296 11.45 4.14 -7.54
CA ILE A 296 12.50 3.44 -8.30
C ILE A 296 11.97 2.12 -8.87
N LEU A 297 11.17 1.38 -8.10
CA LEU A 297 10.53 0.14 -8.58
C LEU A 297 9.55 0.43 -9.71
N LEU A 298 8.73 1.47 -9.59
CA LEU A 298 7.77 1.90 -10.62
C LEU A 298 8.50 2.28 -11.93
N VAL A 299 9.57 3.07 -11.84
CA VAL A 299 10.39 3.45 -13.01
C VAL A 299 11.05 2.22 -13.64
N ARG A 300 11.59 1.30 -12.83
CA ARG A 300 12.16 0.04 -13.34
C ARG A 300 11.14 -0.82 -14.07
N LEU A 301 9.91 -0.87 -13.57
CA LEU A 301 8.81 -1.59 -14.24
C LEU A 301 8.55 -1.00 -15.62
N GLY A 302 8.39 0.31 -15.74
CA GLY A 302 8.20 0.98 -17.02
C GLY A 302 9.38 0.78 -17.98
N TYR A 303 10.62 0.93 -17.47
CA TYR A 303 11.81 0.69 -18.31
C TYR A 303 11.82 -0.74 -18.89
N ARG A 304 11.51 -1.75 -18.07
CA ARG A 304 11.39 -3.14 -18.55
C ARG A 304 10.29 -3.28 -19.59
N ALA A 305 9.14 -2.67 -19.39
CA ALA A 305 8.04 -2.71 -20.34
C ALA A 305 8.38 -2.05 -21.69
N PHE A 306 9.20 -0.99 -21.70
CA PHE A 306 9.63 -0.32 -22.92
C PHE A 306 10.78 -1.02 -23.66
N VAL A 307 11.68 -1.71 -22.95
CA VAL A 307 12.89 -2.31 -23.53
C VAL A 307 12.68 -3.77 -23.91
N SER A 308 11.71 -4.46 -23.30
CA SER A 308 11.47 -5.88 -23.56
C SER A 308 10.65 -6.08 -24.82
N GLU A 309 11.00 -7.13 -25.60
CA GLU A 309 10.18 -7.55 -26.74
C GLU A 309 8.74 -7.88 -26.30
N PRO A 310 7.73 -7.71 -27.19
CA PRO A 310 6.31 -7.90 -26.85
C PRO A 310 5.97 -9.26 -26.20
N GLU A 311 6.74 -10.30 -26.53
CA GLU A 311 6.58 -11.62 -25.92
C GLU A 311 7.03 -11.67 -24.44
N ASN A 312 8.05 -10.89 -24.08
CA ASN A 312 8.54 -10.78 -22.71
C ASN A 312 7.71 -9.84 -21.84
N ILE A 313 7.00 -8.86 -22.41
CA ILE A 313 6.08 -7.97 -21.68
C ILE A 313 5.00 -8.78 -20.95
N ARG A 314 4.55 -9.89 -21.52
CA ARG A 314 3.60 -10.83 -20.89
C ARG A 314 4.16 -11.43 -19.58
N ASN A 315 5.45 -11.64 -19.48
CA ASN A 315 6.11 -12.19 -18.29
C ASN A 315 6.40 -11.11 -17.25
N ILE A 316 6.72 -9.88 -17.68
CA ILE A 316 6.95 -8.73 -16.82
C ILE A 316 5.66 -8.33 -16.07
N SER A 317 4.49 -8.47 -16.69
CA SER A 317 3.22 -8.23 -16.03
C SER A 317 2.87 -9.26 -14.95
N LYS A 318 3.56 -10.42 -14.93
CA LYS A 318 3.47 -11.42 -13.86
C LYS A 318 4.36 -11.07 -12.67
N GLU A 319 5.49 -10.39 -12.91
CA GLU A 319 6.27 -9.74 -11.87
C GLU A 319 5.59 -8.40 -11.57
N GLY A 320 4.62 -8.39 -10.66
CA GLY A 320 3.92 -7.17 -10.30
C GLY A 320 4.89 -6.10 -9.79
N TYR A 321 4.46 -4.84 -9.85
CA TYR A 321 5.13 -3.67 -9.28
C TYR A 321 5.63 -3.89 -7.84
N GLU A 322 4.97 -4.76 -7.08
CA GLU A 322 5.26 -5.12 -5.69
C GLU A 322 6.21 -6.33 -5.55
N GLY A 323 7.00 -6.65 -6.57
CA GLY A 323 7.94 -7.78 -6.51
C GLY A 323 7.26 -9.14 -6.44
N ASP A 324 6.09 -9.28 -7.04
CA ASP A 324 5.29 -10.49 -7.10
C ASP A 324 5.93 -11.56 -8.02
N SER A 325 7.07 -12.09 -7.56
CA SER A 325 7.81 -13.16 -8.25
C SER A 325 7.39 -14.56 -7.79
N ASP A 326 6.15 -14.72 -7.33
CA ASP A 326 5.63 -16.02 -6.86
C ASP A 326 5.39 -17.01 -8.02
N VAL A 327 5.75 -16.62 -9.25
CA VAL A 327 5.85 -17.51 -10.38
C VAL A 327 7.28 -17.42 -10.90
N GLU A 328 8.24 -17.99 -10.17
CA GLU A 328 9.42 -18.54 -10.85
C GLU A 328 8.88 -19.50 -11.89
N SER A 329 9.05 -19.10 -13.13
CA SER A 329 8.81 -19.96 -14.28
C SER A 329 9.68 -21.20 -14.13
N ASP A 330 9.06 -22.31 -13.72
CA ASP A 330 9.57 -23.66 -14.00
C ASP A 330 9.56 -23.93 -15.52
N ASP A 331 10.05 -22.95 -16.31
CA ASP A 331 10.43 -23.12 -17.69
C ASP A 331 11.94 -23.44 -17.80
N GLU A 332 12.43 -24.26 -16.89
CA GLU A 332 13.42 -25.25 -17.30
C GLU A 332 12.66 -26.36 -18.01
N SER A 333 12.40 -26.14 -19.31
CA SER A 333 12.15 -27.25 -20.23
C SER A 333 13.25 -28.29 -19.99
N PRO A 334 12.90 -29.55 -19.66
CA PRO A 334 13.91 -30.57 -19.46
C PRO A 334 14.71 -30.64 -20.76
N LYS A 335 16.00 -30.26 -20.71
CA LYS A 335 16.94 -30.59 -21.79
C LYS A 335 16.72 -32.04 -22.10
N LYS A 336 16.24 -32.35 -23.31
CA LYS A 336 16.18 -33.70 -23.85
C LYS A 336 17.63 -34.22 -23.81
N ASN A 337 17.96 -34.86 -22.71
CA ASN A 337 19.14 -35.73 -22.69
C ASN A 337 18.83 -36.83 -23.70
N GLU A 338 19.54 -36.81 -24.78
CA GLU A 338 19.71 -37.95 -25.66
C GLU A 338 20.31 -39.11 -24.84
N ILE A 339 19.41 -39.84 -24.17
CA ILE A 339 19.79 -41.14 -23.61
C ILE A 339 19.79 -42.10 -24.76
N GLY A 340 21.02 -42.52 -25.08
CA GLY A 340 21.33 -43.43 -26.14
C GLY A 340 20.45 -44.67 -26.15
N ARG A 341 20.03 -45.04 -27.36
CA ARG A 341 19.51 -46.36 -27.72
C ARG A 341 20.43 -47.44 -27.20
N ALA A 342 20.11 -48.02 -26.06
CA ALA A 342 20.65 -49.32 -25.66
C ALA A 342 19.79 -50.41 -26.31
N SER A 343 20.34 -51.00 -27.34
CA SER A 343 19.85 -52.18 -28.01
C SER A 343 19.74 -53.36 -27.02
N CYS A 344 18.52 -53.76 -26.64
CA CYS A 344 18.31 -55.10 -26.10
C CYS A 344 18.35 -56.09 -27.24
N ARG A 345 19.48 -56.77 -27.43
CA ARG A 345 19.56 -58.04 -28.14
C ARG A 345 19.05 -59.13 -27.22
N GLU A 346 17.95 -59.76 -27.60
CA GLU A 346 17.56 -61.07 -27.15
C GLU A 346 18.67 -62.09 -27.34
N ARG A 347 18.94 -62.95 -26.37
CA ARG A 347 19.47 -64.29 -26.53
C ARG A 347 18.59 -65.27 -25.78
N VAL A 348 18.03 -66.09 -26.60
CA VAL A 348 17.66 -67.51 -26.43
C VAL A 348 17.86 -68.08 -25.02
#